data_c22d4278cbfe9db291acfa45663312b1
#
_entry.id   c22d4278cbfe9db291acfa45663312b1
#
_cell.length_a   1.000
_cell.length_b   1.000
_cell.length_c   1.000
_cell.angle_alpha   90.00
_cell.angle_beta   90.00
_cell.angle_gamma   90.00
#
_symmetry.space_group_name_H-M   'P 1'
#
loop_
_entity.id
_entity.type
_entity.pdbx_description
1 polymer ?
#
loop_
_entity_poly.entity_id
_entity_poly.type
_entity_poly.pdbx_seq_one_letter_code
_entity_poly.pdbx_strand_id
1 'polypeptide(L)'
;MAEGEPVSPEEAELRAAIEAVLESPSRKKLVIAGPGTGKTTLFKQVLELASGDPDRRIVLTFIKGLKDDLEKDLDGLARVFTLHSYCLGLLRRDSGLRGSLFPEFRCCPGLASLIAEDWELINASQAPQFVGEMRSLAAENSVSFYLARSNYYDAVDFDDCVYRALDGMSSGRAVPESYDLVLIDEYQDFNALEAGVIRVLGESNSILIAGDDDQALYSQLRNASWDHIRLLRRDGEFDVFELPFCMRCPKVVVDAVADVIAEARRLHRLEGRINKPYKHFPPVKGADSAKYPKIANVETSVQSKNANYMGRYIAQAIACIPQDEIDAAARGGYAAALVIVAKPYRDQIISHLESSGHVVDARRDSVGRIDRETALSILKEKPDSNLGWRIVLGADHPPFLRDVILRTADGQPLGKAIPDEYRVSVLAQVEAYEPAAAEETGEKSPEALERLPVRVTSYEGAKGLSAQHVFIAGLHDGELPHDPADIKDLEICKFIVGLTRTRKKCTLIHARRFGSGWKSPSSLISWIGGARLEPIAVDKGYWKAQPEEGK
;
A
#
# COMPACT_ATOMS: atom_id res chain seq x y z
N MET A 1 -4.33 47.53 -4.41
CA MET A 1 -5.32 46.47 -4.61
C MET A 1 -5.09 46.00 -6.03
N ALA A 2 -4.38 44.88 -6.21
CA ALA A 2 -4.24 44.23 -7.50
C ALA A 2 -5.61 43.64 -7.84
N GLU A 3 -6.17 44.01 -8.99
CA GLU A 3 -7.35 43.38 -9.55
C GLU A 3 -7.04 41.87 -9.69
N GLY A 4 -7.81 41.02 -8.98
CA GLY A 4 -7.61 39.57 -9.02
C GLY A 4 -7.84 39.06 -10.43
N GLU A 5 -6.94 38.21 -10.93
CA GLU A 5 -7.14 37.48 -12.18
C GLU A 5 -8.52 36.81 -12.13
N PRO A 6 -9.27 36.81 -13.23
CA PRO A 6 -10.59 36.16 -13.26
C PRO A 6 -10.43 34.65 -12.96
N VAL A 7 -11.18 34.16 -11.96
CA VAL A 7 -11.22 32.73 -11.60
C VAL A 7 -11.65 31.94 -12.82
N SER A 8 -10.89 30.91 -13.19
CA SER A 8 -11.24 30.05 -14.33
C SER A 8 -12.51 29.23 -14.04
N PRO A 9 -13.24 28.80 -15.08
CA PRO A 9 -14.41 27.93 -14.90
C PRO A 9 -14.08 26.65 -14.10
N GLU A 10 -12.89 26.09 -14.31
CA GLU A 10 -12.43 24.88 -13.63
C GLU A 10 -12.14 25.14 -12.14
N GLU A 11 -11.57 26.31 -11.82
CA GLU A 11 -11.35 26.72 -10.42
C GLU A 11 -12.68 26.96 -9.70
N ALA A 12 -13.66 27.57 -10.38
CA ALA A 12 -15.00 27.77 -9.84
C ALA A 12 -15.71 26.43 -9.59
N GLU A 13 -15.64 25.47 -10.53
CA GLU A 13 -16.22 24.13 -10.38
C GLU A 13 -15.54 23.36 -9.22
N LEU A 14 -14.21 23.40 -9.11
CA LEU A 14 -13.48 22.76 -8.02
C LEU A 14 -13.85 23.35 -6.67
N ARG A 15 -13.91 24.69 -6.58
CA ARG A 15 -14.31 25.39 -5.36
C ARG A 15 -15.71 24.98 -4.93
N ALA A 16 -16.68 24.99 -5.84
CA ALA A 16 -18.05 24.58 -5.55
C ALA A 16 -18.13 23.12 -5.06
N ALA A 17 -17.34 22.20 -5.65
CA ALA A 17 -17.29 20.82 -5.20
C ALA A 17 -16.74 20.68 -3.77
N ILE A 18 -15.72 21.44 -3.41
CA ILE A 18 -15.15 21.48 -2.05
C ILE A 18 -16.14 22.11 -1.07
N GLU A 19 -16.69 23.28 -1.39
CA GLU A 19 -17.68 23.97 -0.56
C GLU A 19 -18.89 23.09 -0.25
N ALA A 20 -19.37 22.33 -1.22
CA ALA A 20 -20.47 21.37 -1.01
C ALA A 20 -20.16 20.32 0.08
N VAL A 21 -18.90 19.85 0.17
CA VAL A 21 -18.47 18.93 1.25
C VAL A 21 -18.42 19.65 2.59
N LEU A 22 -17.85 20.88 2.60
CA LEU A 22 -17.61 21.65 3.83
C LEU A 22 -18.92 22.14 4.45
N GLU A 23 -19.86 22.60 3.63
CA GLU A 23 -21.14 23.18 4.07
C GLU A 23 -22.21 22.13 4.37
N SER A 24 -22.05 20.88 3.91
CA SER A 24 -23.04 19.82 4.20
C SER A 24 -23.17 19.58 5.70
N PRO A 25 -24.41 19.59 6.25
CA PRO A 25 -24.65 19.29 7.66
C PRO A 25 -24.62 17.79 7.97
N SER A 26 -24.45 16.93 6.98
CA SER A 26 -24.48 15.50 7.16
C SER A 26 -23.33 15.01 8.05
N ARG A 27 -23.67 14.11 8.97
CA ARG A 27 -22.68 13.44 9.82
C ARG A 27 -21.93 12.32 9.07
N LYS A 28 -22.50 11.80 7.98
CA LYS A 28 -21.91 10.72 7.17
C LYS A 28 -21.67 11.24 5.75
N LYS A 29 -20.43 11.45 5.39
CA LYS A 29 -20.02 11.97 4.08
C LYS A 29 -19.16 10.97 3.34
N LEU A 30 -19.43 10.77 2.06
CA LEU A 30 -18.65 9.93 1.15
C LEU A 30 -18.11 10.79 0.00
N VAL A 31 -16.80 10.85 -0.14
CA VAL A 31 -16.11 11.57 -1.21
C VAL A 31 -15.52 10.59 -2.21
N ILE A 32 -16.08 10.56 -3.41
CA ILE A 32 -15.52 9.79 -4.53
C ILE A 32 -14.49 10.67 -5.23
N ALA A 33 -13.23 10.27 -5.16
CA ALA A 33 -12.12 11.12 -5.54
C ALA A 33 -11.03 10.31 -6.25
N GLY A 34 -10.88 10.52 -7.54
CA GLY A 34 -9.86 9.88 -8.38
C GLY A 34 -8.42 10.17 -7.95
N PRO A 35 -7.43 9.57 -8.64
CA PRO A 35 -6.03 9.79 -8.30
C PRO A 35 -5.61 11.23 -8.54
N GLY A 36 -4.99 11.86 -7.51
CA GLY A 36 -4.49 13.23 -7.61
C GLY A 36 -5.55 14.33 -7.62
N THR A 37 -6.78 14.05 -7.18
CA THR A 37 -7.86 15.04 -7.12
C THR A 37 -7.87 15.89 -5.84
N GLY A 38 -6.90 15.71 -4.92
CA GLY A 38 -6.75 16.56 -3.75
C GLY A 38 -7.46 16.06 -2.49
N LYS A 39 -7.64 14.75 -2.31
CA LYS A 39 -8.22 14.15 -1.07
C LYS A 39 -7.57 14.70 0.20
N THR A 40 -6.24 14.67 0.29
CA THR A 40 -5.50 15.16 1.47
C THR A 40 -5.73 16.65 1.72
N THR A 41 -5.78 17.47 0.65
CA THR A 41 -6.08 18.90 0.75
C THR A 41 -7.49 19.13 1.28
N LEU A 42 -8.47 18.35 0.81
CA LEU A 42 -9.84 18.40 1.33
C LEU A 42 -9.88 18.02 2.81
N PHE A 43 -9.17 16.95 3.22
CA PHE A 43 -9.09 16.54 4.64
C PHE A 43 -8.55 17.67 5.50
N LYS A 44 -7.48 18.33 5.05
CA LYS A 44 -6.91 19.47 5.74
C LYS A 44 -7.93 20.60 5.94
N GLN A 45 -8.64 20.99 4.88
CA GLN A 45 -9.67 22.03 4.94
C GLN A 45 -10.83 21.66 5.88
N VAL A 46 -11.28 20.40 5.83
CA VAL A 46 -12.33 19.90 6.73
C VAL A 46 -11.88 19.97 8.20
N LEU A 47 -10.62 19.60 8.47
CA LEU A 47 -10.05 19.64 9.82
C LEU A 47 -9.79 21.06 10.33
N GLU A 48 -9.36 21.98 9.45
CA GLU A 48 -9.16 23.40 9.78
C GLU A 48 -10.48 24.10 10.15
N LEU A 49 -11.59 23.71 9.53
CA LEU A 49 -12.93 24.23 9.85
C LEU A 49 -13.63 23.51 10.99
N ALA A 50 -13.17 22.33 11.35
CA ALA A 50 -13.77 21.56 12.44
C ALA A 50 -13.58 22.27 13.78
N SER A 51 -14.65 22.37 14.56
CA SER A 51 -14.61 22.87 15.94
C SER A 51 -14.26 21.74 16.92
N GLY A 52 -13.70 22.07 18.07
CA GLY A 52 -13.40 21.11 19.13
C GLY A 52 -11.90 20.78 19.21
N ASP A 53 -11.60 19.71 19.99
CA ASP A 53 -10.24 19.31 20.30
C ASP A 53 -9.62 18.50 19.16
N PRO A 54 -8.43 18.88 18.62
CA PRO A 54 -7.71 18.07 17.63
C PRO A 54 -7.45 16.62 18.07
N ASP A 55 -7.26 16.36 19.36
CA ASP A 55 -7.06 15.01 19.89
C ASP A 55 -8.31 14.12 19.79
N ARG A 56 -9.48 14.74 19.62
CA ARG A 56 -10.75 14.06 19.35
C ARG A 56 -11.08 13.91 17.87
N ARG A 57 -10.11 14.15 16.99
CA ARG A 57 -10.22 13.95 15.54
C ARG A 57 -9.19 12.93 15.12
N ILE A 58 -9.63 11.94 14.35
CA ILE A 58 -8.75 10.87 13.86
C ILE A 58 -8.82 10.72 12.36
N VAL A 59 -7.69 10.38 11.76
CA VAL A 59 -7.57 9.98 10.37
C VAL A 59 -7.09 8.53 10.33
N LEU A 60 -7.86 7.67 9.70
CA LEU A 60 -7.51 6.27 9.51
C LEU A 60 -7.15 6.03 8.04
N THR A 61 -5.99 5.44 7.84
CA THR A 61 -5.51 5.04 6.52
C THR A 61 -5.06 3.57 6.54
N PHE A 62 -4.84 3.04 5.35
CA PHE A 62 -4.50 1.64 5.18
C PHE A 62 -2.99 1.39 5.21
N ILE A 63 -2.17 2.24 4.59
CA ILE A 63 -0.74 2.02 4.34
C ILE A 63 0.11 2.87 5.29
N LYS A 64 1.15 2.26 5.91
CA LYS A 64 2.07 2.96 6.81
C LYS A 64 2.74 4.17 6.14
N GLY A 65 3.21 4.04 4.89
CA GLY A 65 3.85 5.15 4.18
C GLY A 65 2.90 6.34 3.96
N LEU A 66 1.61 6.08 3.68
CA LEU A 66 0.59 7.13 3.59
C LEU A 66 0.32 7.78 4.95
N LYS A 67 0.34 6.98 6.04
CA LYS A 67 0.22 7.53 7.39
C LYS A 67 1.29 8.56 7.68
N ASP A 68 2.55 8.24 7.39
CA ASP A 68 3.69 9.12 7.69
C ASP A 68 3.62 10.44 6.89
N ASP A 69 3.13 10.41 5.64
CA ASP A 69 2.89 11.61 4.83
C ASP A 69 1.69 12.43 5.36
N LEU A 70 0.56 11.76 5.65
CA LEU A 70 -0.63 12.40 6.21
C LEU A 70 -0.35 13.04 7.59
N GLU A 71 0.46 12.39 8.43
CA GLU A 71 0.84 12.90 9.76
C GLU A 71 1.59 14.22 9.66
N LYS A 72 2.46 14.40 8.65
CA LYS A 72 3.14 15.66 8.36
C LYS A 72 2.19 16.73 7.82
N ASP A 73 1.31 16.34 6.88
CA ASP A 73 0.39 17.28 6.23
C ASP A 73 -0.72 17.78 7.16
N LEU A 74 -1.09 16.98 8.17
CA LEU A 74 -2.20 17.20 9.10
C LEU A 74 -1.71 17.43 10.55
N ASP A 75 -0.43 17.75 10.73
CA ASP A 75 0.17 17.99 12.05
C ASP A 75 -0.62 19.05 12.85
N GLY A 76 -0.91 18.74 14.11
CA GLY A 76 -1.71 19.59 15.00
C GLY A 76 -3.21 19.70 14.66
N LEU A 77 -3.70 19.06 13.59
CA LEU A 77 -5.12 19.11 13.20
C LEU A 77 -5.90 17.85 13.62
N ALA A 78 -5.24 16.68 13.58
CA ALA A 78 -5.83 15.38 13.94
C ALA A 78 -4.75 14.35 14.24
N ARG A 79 -5.12 13.27 14.92
CA ARG A 79 -4.27 12.10 15.14
C ARG A 79 -4.37 11.15 13.95
N VAL A 80 -3.26 10.74 13.37
CA VAL A 80 -3.24 9.87 12.19
C VAL A 80 -2.79 8.46 12.56
N PHE A 81 -3.54 7.45 12.14
CA PHE A 81 -3.25 6.04 12.41
C PHE A 81 -3.42 5.19 11.15
N THR A 82 -2.70 4.07 11.08
CA THR A 82 -3.23 2.94 10.29
C THR A 82 -4.34 2.28 11.08
N LEU A 83 -5.33 1.67 10.42
CA LEU A 83 -6.42 0.98 11.12
C LEU A 83 -5.89 -0.07 12.11
N HIS A 84 -4.85 -0.81 11.72
CA HIS A 84 -4.21 -1.79 12.60
C HIS A 84 -3.59 -1.16 13.85
N SER A 85 -2.84 -0.05 13.69
CA SER A 85 -2.24 0.63 14.85
C SER A 85 -3.30 1.23 15.77
N TYR A 86 -4.41 1.69 15.20
CA TYR A 86 -5.57 2.16 15.95
C TYR A 86 -6.17 1.02 16.78
N CYS A 87 -6.52 -0.11 16.16
CA CYS A 87 -7.09 -1.28 16.87
C CYS A 87 -6.13 -1.84 17.92
N LEU A 88 -4.84 -1.93 17.61
CA LEU A 88 -3.81 -2.35 18.58
C LEU A 88 -3.77 -1.42 19.80
N GLY A 89 -3.87 -0.11 19.58
CA GLY A 89 -3.97 0.88 20.65
C GLY A 89 -5.23 0.71 21.49
N LEU A 90 -6.37 0.39 20.89
CA LEU A 90 -7.61 0.07 21.59
C LEU A 90 -7.45 -1.16 22.49
N LEU A 91 -6.91 -2.26 21.97
CA LEU A 91 -6.70 -3.48 22.75
C LEU A 91 -5.80 -3.25 23.98
N ARG A 92 -4.77 -2.41 23.84
CA ARG A 92 -3.88 -2.09 24.96
C ARG A 92 -4.59 -1.32 26.08
N ARG A 93 -5.53 -0.44 25.73
CA ARG A 93 -6.23 0.41 26.69
C ARG A 93 -7.47 -0.26 27.29
N ASP A 94 -8.20 -1.06 26.52
CA ASP A 94 -9.49 -1.62 26.90
C ASP A 94 -9.42 -3.13 27.16
N SER A 95 -9.69 -3.54 28.40
CA SER A 95 -9.69 -4.95 28.81
C SER A 95 -10.84 -5.75 28.20
N GLY A 96 -11.98 -5.11 27.88
CA GLY A 96 -13.11 -5.76 27.21
C GLY A 96 -12.78 -6.19 25.78
N LEU A 97 -11.93 -5.42 25.09
CA LEU A 97 -11.41 -5.76 23.76
C LEU A 97 -10.27 -6.77 23.83
N ARG A 98 -9.39 -6.63 24.82
CA ARG A 98 -8.21 -7.47 24.98
C ARG A 98 -8.57 -8.92 25.39
N GLY A 99 -9.63 -9.11 26.15
CA GLY A 99 -10.02 -10.42 26.66
C GLY A 99 -8.99 -11.00 27.63
N SER A 100 -8.51 -12.20 27.38
CA SER A 100 -7.53 -12.91 28.21
C SER A 100 -6.06 -12.58 27.94
N LEU A 101 -5.76 -11.70 26.99
CA LEU A 101 -4.40 -11.20 26.80
C LEU A 101 -3.95 -10.31 27.96
N PHE A 102 -2.66 -10.34 28.29
CA PHE A 102 -2.08 -9.41 29.27
C PHE A 102 -1.96 -7.99 28.66
N PRO A 103 -1.84 -6.93 29.48
CA PRO A 103 -1.67 -5.57 28.98
C PRO A 103 -0.43 -5.40 28.09
N GLU A 104 0.63 -6.14 28.36
CA GLU A 104 1.93 -6.10 27.67
C GLU A 104 2.01 -7.11 26.52
N PHE A 105 0.89 -7.65 26.05
CA PHE A 105 0.88 -8.60 24.92
C PHE A 105 1.67 -8.08 23.72
N ARG A 106 2.27 -8.99 22.96
CA ARG A 106 3.07 -8.61 21.80
C ARG A 106 2.24 -8.54 20.52
N CYS A 107 2.56 -7.55 19.68
CA CYS A 107 2.20 -7.60 18.27
C CYS A 107 3.29 -8.40 17.53
N CYS A 108 2.91 -9.53 16.95
CA CYS A 108 3.82 -10.50 16.32
C CYS A 108 3.34 -10.77 14.88
N PRO A 109 3.81 -9.98 13.88
CA PRO A 109 3.50 -10.23 12.48
C PRO A 109 3.99 -11.64 12.08
N GLY A 110 3.09 -12.43 11.49
CA GLY A 110 3.36 -13.83 11.15
C GLY A 110 2.95 -14.85 12.20
N LEU A 111 2.35 -14.44 13.34
CA LEU A 111 1.78 -15.33 14.33
C LEU A 111 0.82 -16.35 13.71
N ALA A 112 0.09 -15.94 12.67
CA ALA A 112 -0.83 -16.81 11.95
C ALA A 112 -0.13 -18.04 11.35
N SER A 113 1.10 -17.90 10.88
CA SER A 113 1.87 -19.04 10.36
C SER A 113 2.26 -20.04 11.45
N LEU A 114 2.67 -19.53 12.64
CA LEU A 114 2.97 -20.39 13.79
C LEU A 114 1.72 -21.15 14.28
N ILE A 115 0.57 -20.48 14.32
CA ILE A 115 -0.69 -21.09 14.73
C ILE A 115 -1.17 -22.09 13.68
N ALA A 116 -0.91 -21.86 12.39
CA ALA A 116 -1.20 -22.82 11.33
C ALA A 116 -0.38 -24.11 11.50
N GLU A 117 0.92 -24.00 11.78
CA GLU A 117 1.76 -25.15 12.12
C GLU A 117 1.24 -25.90 13.36
N ASP A 118 0.80 -25.18 14.40
CA ASP A 118 0.20 -25.82 15.59
C ASP A 118 -1.06 -26.62 15.23
N TRP A 119 -1.91 -26.06 14.36
CA TRP A 119 -3.10 -26.78 13.88
C TRP A 119 -2.72 -28.08 13.19
N GLU A 120 -1.74 -28.04 12.29
CA GLU A 120 -1.28 -29.20 11.54
C GLU A 120 -0.67 -30.27 12.46
N LEU A 121 0.11 -29.85 13.46
CA LEU A 121 0.70 -30.76 14.45
C LEU A 121 -0.35 -31.41 15.35
N ILE A 122 -1.39 -30.67 15.74
CA ILE A 122 -2.45 -31.14 16.64
C ILE A 122 -3.46 -32.00 15.89
N ASN A 123 -3.98 -31.52 14.75
CA ASN A 123 -5.11 -32.14 14.07
C ASN A 123 -4.69 -33.09 12.93
N ALA A 124 -3.39 -33.16 12.61
CA ALA A 124 -2.87 -33.94 11.48
C ALA A 124 -3.59 -33.67 10.15
N SER A 125 -4.02 -32.44 9.93
CA SER A 125 -4.73 -31.96 8.75
C SER A 125 -4.22 -30.57 8.37
N GLN A 126 -4.41 -30.19 7.10
CA GLN A 126 -4.05 -28.87 6.62
C GLN A 126 -4.74 -27.78 7.44
N ALA A 127 -4.01 -26.71 7.76
CA ALA A 127 -4.54 -25.58 8.50
C ALA A 127 -5.59 -24.81 7.70
N PRO A 128 -6.66 -24.33 8.35
CA PRO A 128 -7.60 -23.37 7.77
C PRO A 128 -6.91 -22.05 7.39
N GLN A 129 -7.57 -21.28 6.52
CA GLN A 129 -7.11 -19.94 6.15
C GLN A 129 -7.54 -18.91 7.22
N PHE A 130 -7.03 -19.04 8.44
CA PHE A 130 -7.44 -18.23 9.60
C PHE A 130 -7.56 -16.73 9.30
N VAL A 131 -6.54 -16.17 8.66
CA VAL A 131 -6.53 -14.75 8.30
C VAL A 131 -7.61 -14.43 7.26
N GLY A 132 -7.77 -15.29 6.26
CA GLY A 132 -8.82 -15.13 5.23
C GLY A 132 -10.23 -15.20 5.83
N GLU A 133 -10.45 -16.11 6.78
CA GLU A 133 -11.71 -16.25 7.48
C GLU A 133 -12.03 -15.04 8.37
N MET A 134 -11.04 -14.50 9.10
CA MET A 134 -11.20 -13.25 9.86
C MET A 134 -11.54 -12.09 8.93
N ARG A 135 -10.79 -11.92 7.84
CA ARG A 135 -10.98 -10.82 6.87
C ARG A 135 -12.34 -10.84 6.17
N SER A 136 -12.88 -12.03 5.94
CA SER A 136 -14.20 -12.23 5.32
C SER A 136 -15.34 -12.26 6.34
N LEU A 137 -15.05 -12.20 7.65
CA LEU A 137 -16.02 -12.38 8.73
C LEU A 137 -16.76 -13.71 8.64
N ALA A 138 -16.11 -14.75 8.12
CA ALA A 138 -16.65 -16.10 8.11
C ALA A 138 -16.74 -16.61 9.55
N ALA A 139 -17.94 -17.02 9.97
CA ALA A 139 -18.17 -17.55 11.31
C ALA A 139 -17.76 -19.03 11.40
N GLU A 140 -16.49 -19.28 11.66
CA GLU A 140 -15.90 -20.61 11.65
C GLU A 140 -15.30 -20.99 13.02
N ASN A 141 -15.38 -22.26 13.37
CA ASN A 141 -14.75 -22.81 14.59
C ASN A 141 -13.20 -22.64 14.57
N SER A 142 -12.62 -22.50 13.41
CA SER A 142 -11.19 -22.30 13.19
C SER A 142 -10.67 -20.99 13.80
N VAL A 143 -11.43 -19.89 13.70
CA VAL A 143 -11.07 -18.61 14.32
C VAL A 143 -11.00 -18.75 15.85
N SER A 144 -11.87 -19.55 16.47
CA SER A 144 -11.83 -19.83 17.91
C SER A 144 -10.53 -20.53 18.32
N PHE A 145 -10.06 -21.50 17.53
CA PHE A 145 -8.76 -22.14 17.75
C PHE A 145 -7.62 -21.10 17.66
N TYR A 146 -7.64 -20.28 16.61
CA TYR A 146 -6.64 -19.23 16.44
C TYR A 146 -6.57 -18.30 17.64
N LEU A 147 -7.71 -17.80 18.11
CA LEU A 147 -7.80 -16.90 19.27
C LEU A 147 -7.31 -17.56 20.56
N ALA A 148 -7.62 -18.85 20.76
CA ALA A 148 -7.14 -19.62 21.90
C ALA A 148 -5.60 -19.73 21.89
N ARG A 149 -4.98 -20.01 20.72
CA ARG A 149 -3.52 -20.09 20.59
C ARG A 149 -2.86 -18.71 20.70
N SER A 150 -3.45 -17.67 20.13
CA SER A 150 -3.01 -16.28 20.25
C SER A 150 -2.99 -15.87 21.73
N ASN A 151 -4.03 -16.17 22.51
CA ASN A 151 -4.08 -15.94 23.95
C ASN A 151 -3.00 -16.75 24.69
N TYR A 152 -2.78 -18.01 24.32
CA TYR A 152 -1.76 -18.86 24.92
C TYR A 152 -0.34 -18.29 24.71
N TYR A 153 -0.09 -17.67 23.55
CA TYR A 153 1.18 -17.00 23.24
C TYR A 153 1.28 -15.58 23.81
N ASP A 154 0.19 -15.03 24.34
CA ASP A 154 0.09 -13.63 24.76
C ASP A 154 0.54 -12.68 23.63
N ALA A 155 0.03 -12.94 22.44
CA ALA A 155 0.42 -12.21 21.22
C ALA A 155 -0.76 -12.06 20.25
N VAL A 156 -0.72 -11.03 19.42
CA VAL A 156 -1.68 -10.79 18.34
C VAL A 156 -0.95 -10.57 17.02
N ASP A 157 -1.60 -10.93 15.91
CA ASP A 157 -1.21 -10.49 14.57
C ASP A 157 -2.02 -9.23 14.17
N PHE A 158 -1.74 -8.67 13.03
CA PHE A 158 -2.44 -7.48 12.53
C PHE A 158 -3.95 -7.69 12.37
N ASP A 159 -4.37 -8.77 11.71
CA ASP A 159 -5.79 -9.03 11.47
C ASP A 159 -6.51 -9.47 12.77
N ASP A 160 -5.83 -10.20 13.65
CA ASP A 160 -6.35 -10.58 14.97
C ASP A 160 -6.68 -9.35 15.82
N CYS A 161 -5.84 -8.31 15.83
CA CYS A 161 -6.15 -7.11 16.61
C CYS A 161 -7.40 -6.38 16.09
N VAL A 162 -7.62 -6.38 14.77
CA VAL A 162 -8.82 -5.80 14.16
C VAL A 162 -10.06 -6.65 14.47
N TYR A 163 -9.92 -7.98 14.40
CA TYR A 163 -10.99 -8.92 14.70
C TYR A 163 -11.48 -8.77 16.16
N ARG A 164 -10.54 -8.74 17.12
CA ARG A 164 -10.88 -8.55 18.55
C ARG A 164 -11.55 -7.21 18.82
N ALA A 165 -11.07 -6.15 18.15
CA ALA A 165 -11.67 -4.82 18.28
C ALA A 165 -13.12 -4.83 17.75
N LEU A 166 -13.36 -5.38 16.55
CA LEU A 166 -14.71 -5.47 15.98
C LEU A 166 -15.62 -6.34 16.84
N ASP A 167 -15.19 -7.55 17.21
CA ASP A 167 -15.97 -8.49 18.00
C ASP A 167 -16.32 -7.91 19.38
N GLY A 168 -15.36 -7.27 20.05
CA GLY A 168 -15.60 -6.64 21.34
C GLY A 168 -16.59 -5.46 21.30
N MET A 169 -16.49 -4.61 20.28
CA MET A 169 -17.42 -3.50 20.08
C MET A 169 -18.81 -3.99 19.65
N SER A 170 -18.88 -4.93 18.72
CA SER A 170 -20.15 -5.46 18.21
C SER A 170 -20.92 -6.29 19.24
N SER A 171 -20.22 -6.97 20.13
CA SER A 171 -20.83 -7.74 21.24
C SER A 171 -21.17 -6.89 22.49
N GLY A 172 -20.85 -5.60 22.47
CA GLY A 172 -21.08 -4.69 23.61
C GLY A 172 -20.14 -4.89 24.79
N ARG A 173 -19.05 -5.66 24.64
CA ARG A 173 -18.01 -5.83 25.68
C ARG A 173 -17.17 -4.56 25.85
N ALA A 174 -17.10 -3.73 24.82
CA ALA A 174 -16.46 -2.43 24.87
C ALA A 174 -17.33 -1.40 24.14
N VAL A 175 -17.25 -0.15 24.61
CA VAL A 175 -17.93 0.98 23.96
C VAL A 175 -16.98 1.61 22.96
N PRO A 176 -17.41 1.82 21.71
CA PRO A 176 -16.58 2.54 20.73
C PRO A 176 -16.17 3.93 21.26
N GLU A 177 -14.92 4.31 21.03
CA GLU A 177 -14.45 5.65 21.42
C GLU A 177 -15.25 6.74 20.67
N SER A 178 -15.55 7.83 21.38
CA SER A 178 -16.26 8.98 20.82
C SER A 178 -15.27 10.00 20.29
N TYR A 179 -15.42 10.36 19.02
CA TYR A 179 -14.65 11.38 18.31
C TYR A 179 -15.56 12.48 17.79
N ASP A 180 -15.01 13.68 17.63
CA ASP A 180 -15.74 14.78 17.00
C ASP A 180 -15.80 14.56 15.48
N LEU A 181 -14.71 13.96 14.91
CA LEU A 181 -14.63 13.66 13.50
C LEU A 181 -13.69 12.47 13.21
N VAL A 182 -14.15 11.56 12.37
CA VAL A 182 -13.39 10.42 11.85
C VAL A 182 -13.22 10.59 10.34
N LEU A 183 -11.98 10.65 9.86
CA LEU A 183 -11.67 10.67 8.44
C LEU A 183 -11.08 9.32 8.01
N ILE A 184 -11.55 8.78 6.91
CA ILE A 184 -11.09 7.51 6.35
C ILE A 184 -10.53 7.74 4.95
N ASP A 185 -9.24 7.42 4.74
CA ASP A 185 -8.60 7.50 3.43
C ASP A 185 -8.47 6.14 2.76
N GLU A 186 -8.51 6.13 1.43
CA GLU A 186 -8.35 4.93 0.57
C GLU A 186 -9.30 3.78 0.94
N TYR A 187 -10.58 4.09 1.17
CA TYR A 187 -11.58 3.12 1.68
C TYR A 187 -11.74 1.87 0.82
N GLN A 188 -11.48 1.94 -0.48
CA GLN A 188 -11.55 0.79 -1.40
C GLN A 188 -10.52 -0.31 -1.12
N ASP A 189 -9.54 -0.06 -0.24
CA ASP A 189 -8.51 -1.05 0.11
C ASP A 189 -8.81 -1.84 1.39
N PHE A 190 -9.91 -1.53 2.06
CA PHE A 190 -10.32 -2.25 3.26
C PHE A 190 -11.07 -3.53 2.92
N ASN A 191 -10.83 -4.58 3.70
CA ASN A 191 -11.60 -5.83 3.66
C ASN A 191 -12.86 -5.75 4.54
N ALA A 192 -13.66 -6.81 4.57
CA ALA A 192 -14.93 -6.81 5.31
C ALA A 192 -14.75 -6.60 6.82
N LEU A 193 -13.70 -7.18 7.40
CA LEU A 193 -13.35 -7.02 8.81
C LEU A 193 -13.04 -5.55 9.14
N GLU A 194 -12.18 -4.94 8.35
CA GLU A 194 -11.77 -3.55 8.49
C GLU A 194 -12.93 -2.57 8.26
N ALA A 195 -13.72 -2.80 7.20
CA ALA A 195 -14.95 -2.05 6.92
C ALA A 195 -15.98 -2.18 8.07
N GLY A 196 -16.02 -3.33 8.73
CA GLY A 196 -16.84 -3.55 9.93
C GLY A 196 -16.48 -2.60 11.08
N VAL A 197 -15.19 -2.44 11.39
CA VAL A 197 -14.72 -1.47 12.41
C VAL A 197 -15.09 -0.04 12.04
N ILE A 198 -14.88 0.35 10.77
CA ILE A 198 -15.21 1.69 10.28
C ILE A 198 -16.72 1.96 10.40
N ARG A 199 -17.56 0.97 10.09
CA ARG A 199 -19.01 1.08 10.25
C ARG A 199 -19.41 1.33 11.70
N VAL A 200 -18.87 0.55 12.64
CA VAL A 200 -19.14 0.73 14.07
C VAL A 200 -18.70 2.12 14.55
N LEU A 201 -17.56 2.61 14.11
CA LEU A 201 -17.12 3.99 14.42
C LEU A 201 -18.09 5.03 13.82
N GLY A 202 -18.61 4.83 12.62
CA GLY A 202 -19.54 5.74 11.96
C GLY A 202 -20.96 5.75 12.53
N GLU A 203 -21.33 4.78 13.38
CA GLU A 203 -22.65 4.77 14.05
C GLU A 203 -22.75 5.88 15.13
N SER A 204 -21.67 6.15 15.85
CA SER A 204 -21.65 7.11 16.96
C SER A 204 -20.90 8.42 16.65
N ASN A 205 -20.09 8.47 15.61
CA ASN A 205 -19.23 9.61 15.28
C ASN A 205 -19.64 10.28 13.95
N SER A 206 -19.25 11.54 13.77
CA SER A 206 -19.26 12.15 12.45
C SER A 206 -18.14 11.54 11.62
N ILE A 207 -18.44 11.10 10.39
CA ILE A 207 -17.46 10.39 9.55
C ILE A 207 -17.45 10.93 8.12
N LEU A 208 -16.24 11.13 7.58
CA LEU A 208 -16.01 11.39 6.17
C LEU A 208 -15.11 10.31 5.60
N ILE A 209 -15.60 9.60 4.61
CA ILE A 209 -14.91 8.52 3.91
C ILE A 209 -14.48 9.01 2.53
N ALA A 210 -13.22 8.82 2.16
CA ALA A 210 -12.72 9.10 0.82
C ALA A 210 -12.16 7.84 0.16
N GLY A 211 -12.41 7.71 -1.16
CA GLY A 211 -11.89 6.57 -1.90
C GLY A 211 -12.16 6.61 -3.40
N ASP A 212 -11.60 5.61 -4.09
CA ASP A 212 -11.69 5.44 -5.54
C ASP A 212 -11.64 3.96 -5.92
N ASP A 213 -12.74 3.44 -6.44
CA ASP A 213 -12.83 2.02 -6.84
C ASP A 213 -11.91 1.64 -8.01
N ASP A 214 -11.42 2.61 -8.80
CA ASP A 214 -10.43 2.38 -9.86
C ASP A 214 -9.00 2.17 -9.31
N GLN A 215 -8.76 2.45 -8.04
CA GLN A 215 -7.47 2.31 -7.39
C GLN A 215 -7.39 1.12 -6.42
N ALA A 216 -8.35 0.21 -6.43
CA ALA A 216 -8.37 -0.97 -5.56
C ALA A 216 -7.37 -2.04 -6.05
N LEU A 217 -6.24 -2.21 -5.35
CA LEU A 217 -5.17 -3.12 -5.73
C LEU A 217 -5.00 -4.33 -4.80
N TYR A 218 -5.61 -4.33 -3.64
CA TYR A 218 -5.33 -5.30 -2.59
C TYR A 218 -6.34 -6.44 -2.46
N SER A 219 -7.24 -6.60 -3.46
CA SER A 219 -8.27 -7.64 -3.43
C SER A 219 -7.69 -9.06 -3.28
N GLN A 220 -6.65 -9.41 -4.06
CA GLN A 220 -6.01 -10.73 -4.00
C GLN A 220 -5.07 -10.89 -2.80
N LEU A 221 -4.42 -9.82 -2.36
CA LEU A 221 -3.43 -9.87 -1.28
C LEU A 221 -4.06 -9.84 0.12
N ARG A 222 -5.19 -9.15 0.26
CA ARG A 222 -5.77 -8.85 1.57
C ARG A 222 -7.30 -9.00 1.65
N ASN A 223 -7.93 -9.64 0.68
CA ASN A 223 -9.39 -9.75 0.61
C ASN A 223 -10.10 -8.38 0.60
N ALA A 224 -9.40 -7.30 0.19
CA ALA A 224 -10.01 -5.99 0.02
C ALA A 224 -11.08 -6.04 -1.07
N SER A 225 -12.13 -5.24 -0.92
CA SER A 225 -13.20 -5.20 -1.93
C SER A 225 -13.62 -3.77 -2.24
N TRP A 226 -13.56 -3.43 -3.53
CA TRP A 226 -14.19 -2.20 -4.03
C TRP A 226 -15.71 -2.17 -3.83
N ASP A 227 -16.35 -3.31 -3.55
CA ASP A 227 -17.79 -3.36 -3.31
C ASP A 227 -18.19 -2.59 -2.06
N HIS A 228 -17.30 -2.47 -1.06
CA HIS A 228 -17.58 -1.70 0.14
C HIS A 228 -17.87 -0.23 -0.17
N ILE A 229 -17.05 0.44 -0.99
CA ILE A 229 -17.29 1.84 -1.36
C ILE A 229 -18.49 1.98 -2.31
N ARG A 230 -18.71 1.00 -3.20
CA ARG A 230 -19.86 0.95 -4.09
C ARG A 230 -21.17 0.79 -3.33
N LEU A 231 -21.16 -0.01 -2.25
CA LEU A 231 -22.30 -0.18 -1.35
C LEU A 231 -22.60 1.13 -0.62
N LEU A 232 -21.63 1.78 0.01
CA LEU A 232 -21.85 3.07 0.70
C LEU A 232 -22.51 4.12 -0.22
N ARG A 233 -22.12 4.13 -1.50
CA ARG A 233 -22.74 5.03 -2.48
C ARG A 233 -24.23 4.71 -2.76
N ARG A 234 -24.61 3.43 -2.69
CA ARG A 234 -25.98 2.96 -3.00
C ARG A 234 -26.93 3.03 -1.81
N ASP A 235 -26.42 2.86 -0.61
CA ASP A 235 -27.26 2.66 0.59
C ASP A 235 -28.00 3.92 1.04
N GLY A 236 -27.64 5.09 0.53
CA GLY A 236 -28.30 6.35 0.84
C GLY A 236 -28.08 6.88 2.26
N GLU A 237 -27.23 6.23 3.06
CA GLU A 237 -26.86 6.69 4.40
C GLU A 237 -25.83 7.83 4.39
N PHE A 238 -25.10 7.96 3.31
CA PHE A 238 -24.04 8.95 3.13
C PHE A 238 -24.43 10.02 2.13
N ASP A 239 -24.16 11.27 2.45
CA ASP A 239 -24.12 12.32 1.45
C ASP A 239 -22.90 12.11 0.56
N VAL A 240 -23.12 11.98 -0.75
CA VAL A 240 -22.08 11.63 -1.72
C VAL A 240 -21.60 12.87 -2.46
N PHE A 241 -20.28 13.06 -2.49
CA PHE A 241 -19.59 14.16 -3.17
C PHE A 241 -18.55 13.60 -4.13
N GLU A 242 -18.20 14.38 -5.15
CA GLU A 242 -17.22 14.00 -6.16
C GLU A 242 -16.19 15.12 -6.34
N LEU A 243 -14.88 14.77 -6.39
CA LEU A 243 -13.82 15.71 -6.74
C LEU A 243 -13.46 15.53 -8.23
N PRO A 244 -13.78 16.53 -9.08
CA PRO A 244 -13.78 16.33 -10.53
C PRO A 244 -12.41 16.43 -11.20
N PHE A 245 -11.42 17.11 -10.58
CA PHE A 245 -10.18 17.50 -11.27
C PHE A 245 -8.94 16.79 -10.74
N CYS A 246 -8.15 16.22 -11.63
CA CYS A 246 -6.81 15.72 -11.35
C CYS A 246 -5.80 16.89 -11.40
N MET A 247 -5.27 17.25 -10.23
CA MET A 247 -4.24 18.29 -10.08
C MET A 247 -2.80 17.73 -10.15
N ARG A 248 -2.67 16.41 -10.32
CA ARG A 248 -1.37 15.72 -10.36
C ARG A 248 -0.84 15.51 -11.76
N CYS A 249 -1.67 14.97 -12.63
CA CYS A 249 -1.24 14.44 -13.93
C CYS A 249 -1.38 15.46 -15.06
N PRO A 250 -0.48 15.45 -16.07
CA PRO A 250 -0.69 16.18 -17.31
C PRO A 250 -1.88 15.64 -18.08
N LYS A 251 -2.42 16.45 -18.98
CA LYS A 251 -3.63 16.13 -19.78
C LYS A 251 -3.56 14.77 -20.46
N VAL A 252 -2.43 14.47 -21.10
CA VAL A 252 -2.26 13.21 -21.84
C VAL A 252 -2.44 11.97 -20.97
N VAL A 253 -2.05 12.03 -19.68
CA VAL A 253 -2.22 10.91 -18.76
C VAL A 253 -3.68 10.80 -18.32
N VAL A 254 -4.36 11.91 -18.02
CA VAL A 254 -5.79 11.92 -17.70
C VAL A 254 -6.61 11.36 -18.86
N ASP A 255 -6.30 11.79 -20.07
CA ASP A 255 -6.97 11.31 -21.29
C ASP A 255 -6.69 9.81 -21.54
N ALA A 256 -5.44 9.34 -21.29
CA ALA A 256 -5.09 7.92 -21.42
C ALA A 256 -5.87 7.04 -20.44
N VAL A 257 -6.08 7.50 -19.19
CA VAL A 257 -6.92 6.82 -18.23
C VAL A 257 -8.37 6.74 -18.73
N ALA A 258 -8.88 7.82 -19.30
CA ALA A 258 -10.23 7.82 -19.88
C ALA A 258 -10.36 6.81 -21.05
N ASP A 259 -9.34 6.73 -21.92
CA ASP A 259 -9.29 5.74 -23.01
C ASP A 259 -9.31 4.31 -22.44
N VAL A 260 -8.49 4.00 -21.44
CA VAL A 260 -8.42 2.68 -20.79
C VAL A 260 -9.76 2.30 -20.18
N ILE A 261 -10.42 3.23 -19.48
CA ILE A 261 -11.75 2.98 -18.89
C ILE A 261 -12.81 2.77 -19.97
N ALA A 262 -12.76 3.54 -21.06
CA ALA A 262 -13.71 3.41 -22.18
C ALA A 262 -13.58 2.04 -22.86
N GLU A 263 -12.35 1.57 -23.10
CA GLU A 263 -12.11 0.26 -23.71
C GLU A 263 -12.47 -0.88 -22.76
N ALA A 264 -12.15 -0.76 -21.46
CA ALA A 264 -12.58 -1.71 -20.44
C ALA A 264 -14.10 -1.90 -20.44
N ARG A 265 -14.87 -0.80 -20.48
CA ARG A 265 -16.32 -0.85 -20.57
C ARG A 265 -16.83 -1.50 -21.86
N ARG A 266 -16.19 -1.21 -22.99
CA ARG A 266 -16.52 -1.83 -24.28
C ARG A 266 -16.34 -3.35 -24.23
N LEU A 267 -15.39 -3.83 -23.43
CA LEU A 267 -15.09 -5.24 -23.20
C LEU A 267 -15.85 -5.85 -22.00
N HIS A 268 -16.87 -5.18 -21.49
CA HIS A 268 -17.65 -5.62 -20.31
C HIS A 268 -16.76 -5.89 -19.09
N ARG A 269 -15.76 -4.99 -18.88
CA ARG A 269 -14.91 -4.97 -17.68
C ARG A 269 -15.25 -3.77 -16.80
N LEU A 270 -14.80 -3.79 -15.57
CA LEU A 270 -15.09 -2.77 -14.55
C LEU A 270 -16.62 -2.61 -14.33
N GLU A 271 -17.37 -3.71 -14.37
CA GLU A 271 -18.81 -3.69 -14.11
C GLU A 271 -19.11 -3.19 -12.69
N GLY A 272 -20.14 -2.37 -12.54
CA GLY A 272 -20.48 -1.74 -11.27
C GLY A 272 -19.55 -0.60 -10.84
N ARG A 273 -18.54 -0.25 -11.64
CA ARG A 273 -17.65 0.89 -11.40
C ARG A 273 -18.46 2.16 -11.15
N ILE A 274 -18.02 2.94 -10.16
CA ILE A 274 -18.59 4.25 -9.87
C ILE A 274 -18.32 5.19 -11.04
N ASN A 275 -19.37 5.71 -11.66
CA ASN A 275 -19.22 6.74 -12.67
C ASN A 275 -18.93 8.08 -11.97
N LYS A 276 -17.73 8.61 -12.18
CA LYS A 276 -17.23 9.84 -11.56
C LYS A 276 -16.51 10.69 -12.59
N PRO A 277 -16.55 12.04 -12.46
CA PRO A 277 -15.74 12.91 -13.30
C PRO A 277 -14.27 12.72 -12.98
N TYR A 278 -13.43 12.71 -14.02
CA TYR A 278 -11.98 12.72 -13.88
C TYR A 278 -11.41 13.60 -14.99
N LYS A 279 -11.24 14.89 -14.69
CA LYS A 279 -10.87 15.94 -15.65
C LYS A 279 -9.46 16.44 -15.38
N HIS A 280 -8.78 16.84 -16.44
CA HIS A 280 -7.53 17.57 -16.32
C HIS A 280 -7.77 18.96 -15.70
N PHE A 281 -6.82 19.47 -14.90
CA PHE A 281 -6.91 20.78 -14.26
C PHE A 281 -5.89 21.76 -14.88
N PRO A 282 -6.27 22.55 -15.91
CA PRO A 282 -5.36 23.43 -16.64
C PRO A 282 -4.65 24.48 -15.77
N PRO A 283 -5.29 25.09 -14.75
CA PRO A 283 -4.64 26.12 -13.94
C PRO A 283 -3.32 25.65 -13.29
N VAL A 284 -3.23 24.38 -12.93
CA VAL A 284 -2.03 23.79 -12.29
C VAL A 284 -1.17 23.00 -13.27
N LYS A 285 -1.77 22.36 -14.29
CA LYS A 285 -1.11 21.37 -15.16
C LYS A 285 -1.02 21.77 -16.64
N GLY A 286 -1.42 22.98 -17.00
CA GLY A 286 -1.37 23.46 -18.38
C GLY A 286 0.05 23.47 -18.94
N ALA A 287 1.02 24.04 -18.22
CA ALA A 287 2.42 24.10 -18.63
C ALA A 287 3.06 22.70 -18.78
N ASP A 288 2.82 21.80 -17.81
CA ASP A 288 3.32 20.43 -17.86
C ASP A 288 2.71 19.67 -19.04
N SER A 289 1.43 19.88 -19.33
CA SER A 289 0.73 19.27 -20.47
C SER A 289 1.26 19.73 -21.83
N ALA A 290 1.66 21.01 -21.92
CA ALA A 290 2.30 21.54 -23.12
C ALA A 290 3.73 21.00 -23.30
N LYS A 291 4.50 20.88 -22.21
CA LYS A 291 5.88 20.35 -22.24
C LYS A 291 5.91 18.84 -22.55
N TYR A 292 4.95 18.09 -22.03
CA TYR A 292 4.86 16.63 -22.17
C TYR A 292 3.52 16.20 -22.80
N PRO A 293 3.30 16.49 -24.10
CA PRO A 293 2.01 16.27 -24.76
C PRO A 293 1.73 14.81 -25.09
N LYS A 294 2.73 13.92 -24.96
CA LYS A 294 2.61 12.50 -25.29
C LYS A 294 3.23 11.61 -24.20
N ILE A 295 2.73 10.39 -24.11
CA ILE A 295 3.31 9.30 -23.33
C ILE A 295 4.34 8.59 -24.22
N ALA A 296 5.58 8.47 -23.76
CA ALA A 296 6.60 7.74 -24.48
C ALA A 296 6.28 6.23 -24.44
N ASN A 297 6.16 5.60 -25.61
CA ASN A 297 5.98 4.16 -25.76
C ASN A 297 7.26 3.55 -26.32
N VAL A 298 8.05 2.95 -25.45
CA VAL A 298 9.42 2.54 -25.70
C VAL A 298 9.49 1.04 -25.94
N GLU A 299 9.92 0.66 -27.14
CA GLU A 299 10.24 -0.71 -27.47
C GLU A 299 11.75 -0.93 -27.42
N THR A 300 12.23 -1.78 -26.49
CA THR A 300 13.66 -2.10 -26.38
C THR A 300 14.01 -3.39 -27.09
N SER A 301 15.15 -3.40 -27.77
CA SER A 301 15.72 -4.60 -28.37
C SER A 301 16.72 -5.29 -27.42
N VAL A 302 17.41 -6.31 -27.92
CA VAL A 302 18.40 -7.07 -27.15
C VAL A 302 19.75 -6.37 -27.17
N GLN A 303 20.32 -6.10 -25.99
CA GLN A 303 21.67 -5.55 -25.83
C GLN A 303 22.74 -6.61 -26.03
N SER A 304 22.51 -7.79 -25.45
CA SER A 304 23.37 -8.95 -25.57
C SER A 304 22.50 -10.22 -25.55
N LYS A 305 23.13 -11.40 -25.60
CA LYS A 305 22.42 -12.68 -25.67
C LYS A 305 21.34 -12.85 -24.59
N ASN A 306 21.58 -12.33 -23.38
CA ASN A 306 20.69 -12.52 -22.22
C ASN A 306 20.20 -11.20 -21.57
N ALA A 307 20.57 -10.03 -22.11
CA ALA A 307 20.19 -8.72 -21.59
C ALA A 307 19.50 -7.88 -22.67
N ASN A 308 18.65 -6.95 -22.27
CA ASN A 308 18.04 -5.97 -23.16
C ASN A 308 18.39 -4.54 -22.74
N TYR A 309 17.99 -3.56 -23.52
CA TYR A 309 18.28 -2.15 -23.27
C TYR A 309 17.38 -1.47 -22.24
N MET A 310 16.44 -2.19 -21.62
CA MET A 310 15.43 -1.58 -20.72
C MET A 310 16.07 -0.78 -19.57
N GLY A 311 16.92 -1.43 -18.75
CA GLY A 311 17.58 -0.77 -17.63
C GLY A 311 18.51 0.36 -18.06
N ARG A 312 19.25 0.19 -19.18
CA ARG A 312 20.11 1.22 -19.74
C ARG A 312 19.33 2.46 -20.19
N TYR A 313 18.19 2.24 -20.86
CA TYR A 313 17.32 3.34 -21.28
C TYR A 313 16.77 4.11 -20.10
N ILE A 314 16.29 3.41 -19.06
CA ILE A 314 15.75 4.04 -17.86
C ILE A 314 16.83 4.88 -17.17
N ALA A 315 18.05 4.34 -16.99
CA ALA A 315 19.17 5.05 -16.37
C ALA A 315 19.51 6.35 -17.11
N GLN A 316 19.63 6.29 -18.44
CA GLN A 316 19.88 7.48 -19.25
C GLN A 316 18.70 8.49 -19.18
N ALA A 317 17.46 8.01 -19.27
CA ALA A 317 16.31 8.88 -19.22
C ALA A 317 16.17 9.60 -17.86
N ILE A 318 16.59 8.94 -16.77
CA ILE A 318 16.66 9.56 -15.43
C ILE A 318 17.77 10.62 -15.38
N ALA A 319 18.94 10.34 -15.95
CA ALA A 319 20.05 11.31 -16.01
C ALA A 319 19.67 12.59 -16.79
N CYS A 320 18.72 12.48 -17.74
CA CYS A 320 18.22 13.61 -18.52
C CYS A 320 17.05 14.36 -17.88
N ILE A 321 16.65 14.05 -16.65
CA ILE A 321 15.59 14.81 -15.96
C ILE A 321 16.12 16.22 -15.66
N PRO A 322 15.39 17.30 -16.04
CA PRO A 322 15.83 18.67 -15.80
C PRO A 322 16.02 18.95 -14.30
N GLN A 323 17.06 19.72 -13.96
CA GLN A 323 17.40 19.99 -12.56
C GLN A 323 16.27 20.72 -11.82
N ASP A 324 15.58 21.65 -12.49
CA ASP A 324 14.42 22.36 -11.93
C ASP A 324 13.28 21.40 -11.52
N GLU A 325 13.14 20.28 -12.23
CA GLU A 325 12.14 19.25 -11.91
C GLU A 325 12.60 18.37 -10.74
N ILE A 326 13.91 18.11 -10.64
CA ILE A 326 14.50 17.40 -9.49
C ILE A 326 14.32 18.25 -8.23
N ASP A 327 14.64 19.55 -8.31
CA ASP A 327 14.50 20.49 -7.19
C ASP A 327 13.04 20.65 -6.76
N ALA A 328 12.11 20.66 -7.73
CA ALA A 328 10.69 20.70 -7.44
C ALA A 328 10.20 19.42 -6.74
N ALA A 329 10.75 18.26 -7.10
CA ALA A 329 10.46 17.00 -6.42
C ALA A 329 10.95 17.03 -4.97
N ALA A 330 12.16 17.51 -4.73
CA ALA A 330 12.74 17.64 -3.40
C ALA A 330 11.89 18.55 -2.49
N ARG A 331 11.52 19.74 -2.99
CA ARG A 331 10.65 20.67 -2.25
C ARG A 331 9.27 20.10 -1.98
N GLY A 332 8.74 19.29 -2.90
CA GLY A 332 7.41 18.69 -2.78
C GLY A 332 7.37 17.37 -2.02
N GLY A 333 8.51 16.88 -1.50
CA GLY A 333 8.59 15.64 -0.72
C GLY A 333 8.27 14.35 -1.51
N TYR A 334 8.43 14.35 -2.87
CA TYR A 334 8.16 13.19 -3.71
C TYR A 334 9.37 12.85 -4.62
N ALA A 335 9.36 11.69 -5.24
CA ALA A 335 10.48 11.24 -6.06
C ALA A 335 10.60 12.03 -7.37
N ALA A 336 11.83 12.27 -7.84
CA ALA A 336 12.06 12.77 -9.20
C ALA A 336 11.75 11.68 -10.23
N ALA A 337 12.13 10.42 -9.95
CA ALA A 337 11.89 9.26 -10.79
C ALA A 337 11.28 8.11 -10.01
N LEU A 338 10.26 7.46 -10.60
CA LEU A 338 9.63 6.25 -10.08
C LEU A 338 9.61 5.20 -11.19
N VAL A 339 10.18 4.04 -10.90
CA VAL A 339 10.14 2.87 -11.79
C VAL A 339 9.17 1.86 -11.22
N ILE A 340 8.08 1.61 -11.94
CA ILE A 340 7.09 0.59 -11.62
C ILE A 340 7.38 -0.62 -12.51
N VAL A 341 7.63 -1.77 -11.90
CA VAL A 341 8.12 -2.92 -12.65
C VAL A 341 7.60 -4.25 -12.11
N ALA A 342 7.26 -5.17 -13.01
CA ALA A 342 6.96 -6.55 -12.66
C ALA A 342 8.21 -7.30 -12.15
N LYS A 343 8.01 -8.23 -11.21
CA LYS A 343 9.09 -8.95 -10.51
C LYS A 343 10.20 -9.51 -11.42
N PRO A 344 9.91 -10.12 -12.60
CA PRO A 344 10.95 -10.72 -13.44
C PRO A 344 12.00 -9.73 -13.99
N TYR A 345 11.67 -8.44 -14.08
CA TYR A 345 12.54 -7.41 -14.68
C TYR A 345 13.26 -6.56 -13.64
N ARG A 346 12.84 -6.66 -12.37
CA ARG A 346 13.24 -5.76 -11.29
C ARG A 346 14.75 -5.75 -11.04
N ASP A 347 15.33 -6.92 -10.82
CA ASP A 347 16.74 -7.02 -10.42
C ASP A 347 17.70 -6.52 -11.52
N GLN A 348 17.36 -6.77 -12.80
CA GLN A 348 18.14 -6.26 -13.93
C GLN A 348 18.10 -4.73 -14.01
N ILE A 349 16.92 -4.13 -13.79
CA ILE A 349 16.76 -2.67 -13.81
C ILE A 349 17.54 -2.04 -12.65
N ILE A 350 17.41 -2.58 -11.43
CA ILE A 350 18.13 -2.11 -10.24
C ILE A 350 19.63 -2.15 -10.50
N SER A 351 20.16 -3.30 -10.95
CA SER A 351 21.60 -3.45 -11.23
C SER A 351 22.11 -2.43 -12.26
N HIS A 352 21.33 -2.10 -13.30
CA HIS A 352 21.71 -1.07 -14.28
C HIS A 352 21.68 0.34 -13.67
N LEU A 353 20.69 0.66 -12.87
CA LEU A 353 20.61 1.96 -12.21
C LEU A 353 21.79 2.18 -11.26
N GLU A 354 22.09 1.19 -10.42
CA GLU A 354 23.22 1.23 -9.48
C GLU A 354 24.56 1.34 -10.22
N SER A 355 24.78 0.52 -11.27
CA SER A 355 26.00 0.58 -12.08
C SER A 355 26.17 1.89 -12.86
N SER A 356 25.08 2.62 -13.08
CA SER A 356 25.07 3.96 -13.69
C SER A 356 25.20 5.08 -12.66
N GLY A 357 25.45 4.77 -11.38
CA GLY A 357 25.68 5.73 -10.31
C GLY A 357 24.41 6.35 -9.71
N HIS A 358 23.23 5.77 -9.97
CA HIS A 358 22.00 6.19 -9.31
C HIS A 358 21.88 5.55 -7.93
N VAL A 359 21.40 6.33 -6.95
CA VAL A 359 20.98 5.80 -5.65
C VAL A 359 19.59 5.18 -5.82
N VAL A 360 19.46 3.88 -5.55
CA VAL A 360 18.18 3.17 -5.73
C VAL A 360 17.52 2.89 -4.38
N ASP A 361 16.28 3.35 -4.21
CA ASP A 361 15.40 2.94 -3.11
C ASP A 361 14.50 1.80 -3.62
N ALA A 362 14.94 0.57 -3.39
CA ALA A 362 14.23 -0.64 -3.77
C ALA A 362 13.74 -1.39 -2.52
N ARG A 363 12.99 -0.72 -1.64
CA ARG A 363 12.48 -1.34 -0.42
C ARG A 363 11.77 -2.64 -0.77
N ARG A 364 12.22 -3.73 -0.18
CA ARG A 364 11.48 -4.98 -0.18
C ARG A 364 10.41 -4.84 0.89
N ASP A 365 9.16 -5.12 0.57
CA ASP A 365 8.13 -5.35 1.59
C ASP A 365 8.55 -6.58 2.39
N SER A 366 9.42 -6.39 3.37
CA SER A 366 9.76 -7.43 4.33
C SER A 366 8.61 -7.50 5.31
N VAL A 367 7.68 -8.42 5.08
CA VAL A 367 6.90 -8.95 6.20
C VAL A 367 7.94 -9.48 7.19
N GLY A 368 7.96 -8.94 8.41
CA GLY A 368 8.90 -9.34 9.44
C GLY A 368 8.86 -10.88 9.56
N ARG A 369 9.93 -11.55 9.15
CA ARG A 369 10.05 -12.99 9.41
C ARG A 369 10.23 -13.15 10.90
N ILE A 370 9.39 -13.99 11.48
CA ILE A 370 9.63 -14.49 12.82
C ILE A 370 10.86 -15.41 12.71
N ASP A 371 11.98 -14.95 13.21
CA ASP A 371 13.24 -15.67 13.17
C ASP A 371 13.74 -16.02 14.59
N ARG A 372 14.82 -16.78 14.64
CA ARG A 372 15.42 -17.21 15.89
C ARG A 372 15.94 -16.03 16.73
N GLU A 373 16.43 -14.97 16.11
CA GLU A 373 16.93 -13.79 16.84
C GLU A 373 15.79 -13.08 17.57
N THR A 374 14.64 -12.95 16.91
CA THR A 374 13.40 -12.46 17.53
C THR A 374 13.04 -13.29 18.77
N ALA A 375 13.14 -14.62 18.69
CA ALA A 375 12.85 -15.51 19.81
C ALA A 375 13.82 -15.31 20.98
N LEU A 376 15.14 -15.20 20.71
CA LEU A 376 16.13 -14.97 21.75
C LEU A 376 15.92 -13.62 22.44
N SER A 377 15.57 -12.58 21.69
CA SER A 377 15.19 -11.28 22.26
C SER A 377 13.97 -11.37 23.19
N ILE A 378 12.92 -12.10 22.76
CA ILE A 378 11.73 -12.31 23.58
C ILE A 378 12.06 -13.07 24.87
N LEU A 379 12.84 -14.15 24.77
CA LEU A 379 13.21 -14.97 25.91
C LEU A 379 14.18 -14.25 26.87
N LYS A 380 14.99 -13.32 26.37
CA LYS A 380 15.84 -12.47 27.21
C LYS A 380 15.02 -11.52 28.09
N GLU A 381 13.92 -10.98 27.55
CA GLU A 381 12.99 -10.14 28.31
C GLU A 381 12.07 -10.96 29.23
N LYS A 382 11.57 -12.11 28.75
CA LYS A 382 10.62 -12.98 29.47
C LYS A 382 10.99 -14.46 29.22
N PRO A 383 11.85 -15.06 30.08
CA PRO A 383 12.35 -16.43 29.89
C PRO A 383 11.28 -17.53 29.88
N ASP A 384 10.09 -17.26 30.38
CA ASP A 384 8.94 -18.16 30.41
C ASP A 384 7.93 -17.89 29.26
N SER A 385 8.27 -17.02 28.30
CA SER A 385 7.40 -16.66 27.19
C SER A 385 7.06 -17.88 26.31
N ASN A 386 5.79 -18.27 26.26
CA ASN A 386 5.31 -19.30 25.34
C ASN A 386 5.58 -18.94 23.88
N LEU A 387 5.46 -17.66 23.48
CA LEU A 387 5.78 -17.19 22.14
C LEU A 387 7.27 -17.40 21.82
N GLY A 388 8.16 -16.93 22.71
CA GLY A 388 9.60 -17.07 22.51
C GLY A 388 10.02 -18.52 22.32
N TRP A 389 9.54 -19.42 23.20
CA TRP A 389 9.79 -20.85 23.09
C TRP A 389 9.21 -21.46 21.80
N ARG A 390 7.99 -21.04 21.39
CA ARG A 390 7.38 -21.55 20.17
C ARG A 390 8.17 -21.17 18.90
N ILE A 391 8.68 -19.95 18.86
CA ILE A 391 9.49 -19.47 17.73
C ILE A 391 10.80 -20.26 17.66
N VAL A 392 11.49 -20.48 18.78
CA VAL A 392 12.72 -21.30 18.81
C VAL A 392 12.43 -22.71 18.29
N LEU A 393 11.38 -23.37 18.78
CA LEU A 393 11.00 -24.70 18.34
C LEU A 393 10.63 -24.74 16.85
N GLY A 394 9.99 -23.70 16.34
CA GLY A 394 9.68 -23.57 14.91
C GLY A 394 10.91 -23.35 14.03
N ALA A 395 11.93 -22.67 14.53
CA ALA A 395 13.18 -22.47 13.82
C ALA A 395 14.05 -23.74 13.81
N ASP A 396 14.08 -24.47 14.92
CA ASP A 396 14.97 -25.63 15.10
C ASP A 396 14.34 -26.96 14.64
N HIS A 397 13.02 -27.04 14.55
CA HIS A 397 12.26 -28.25 14.20
C HIS A 397 12.75 -29.53 14.93
N PRO A 398 12.85 -29.53 16.27
CA PRO A 398 13.36 -30.68 16.99
C PRO A 398 12.40 -31.88 16.88
N PRO A 399 12.88 -33.13 16.97
CA PRO A 399 12.05 -34.32 16.82
C PRO A 399 10.86 -34.41 17.78
N PHE A 400 10.97 -33.80 18.94
CA PHE A 400 9.94 -33.76 19.98
C PHE A 400 8.93 -32.59 19.82
N LEU A 401 9.04 -31.76 18.78
CA LEU A 401 8.17 -30.59 18.55
C LEU A 401 6.68 -30.94 18.68
N ARG A 402 6.25 -31.98 17.96
CA ARG A 402 4.85 -32.40 17.96
C ARG A 402 4.36 -32.76 19.36
N ASP A 403 5.14 -33.55 20.10
CA ASP A 403 4.77 -34.02 21.44
C ASP A 403 4.66 -32.85 22.43
N VAL A 404 5.56 -31.88 22.29
CA VAL A 404 5.52 -30.64 23.09
C VAL A 404 4.25 -29.85 22.77
N ILE A 405 3.94 -29.63 21.49
CA ILE A 405 2.74 -28.86 21.08
C ILE A 405 1.46 -29.56 21.54
N LEU A 406 1.36 -30.89 21.44
CA LEU A 406 0.22 -31.64 21.92
C LEU A 406 -0.01 -31.47 23.44
N ARG A 407 1.05 -31.46 24.26
CA ARG A 407 0.95 -31.23 25.71
C ARG A 407 0.49 -29.80 26.06
N THR A 408 0.73 -28.84 25.19
CA THR A 408 0.31 -27.45 25.40
C THR A 408 -1.15 -27.18 25.03
N ALA A 409 -1.84 -28.14 24.42
CA ALA A 409 -3.28 -28.05 24.12
C ALA A 409 -4.10 -27.86 25.41
N ASP A 410 -3.64 -28.42 26.54
CA ASP A 410 -4.28 -28.28 27.85
C ASP A 410 -3.79 -27.06 28.65
N GLY A 411 -3.08 -26.11 28.00
CA GLY A 411 -2.63 -24.86 28.65
C GLY A 411 -1.33 -24.98 29.45
N GLN A 412 -0.60 -26.11 29.38
CA GLN A 412 0.70 -26.24 30.04
C GLN A 412 1.71 -25.22 29.45
N PRO A 413 2.48 -24.48 30.28
CA PRO A 413 3.53 -23.57 29.79
C PRO A 413 4.55 -24.30 28.92
N LEU A 414 4.84 -23.74 27.75
CA LEU A 414 5.66 -24.39 26.72
C LEU A 414 7.08 -24.67 27.22
N GLY A 415 7.70 -23.73 27.94
CA GLY A 415 9.01 -23.91 28.56
C GLY A 415 9.11 -25.08 29.57
N LYS A 416 7.98 -25.54 30.14
CA LYS A 416 7.91 -26.70 31.03
C LYS A 416 7.67 -28.03 30.29
N ALA A 417 7.13 -27.95 29.06
CA ALA A 417 6.89 -29.11 28.21
C ALA A 417 8.14 -29.55 27.41
N ILE A 418 9.12 -28.68 27.31
CA ILE A 418 10.38 -28.89 26.57
C ILE A 418 11.34 -29.74 27.41
N PRO A 419 12.12 -30.68 26.81
CA PRO A 419 13.17 -31.42 27.49
C PRO A 419 14.21 -30.50 28.14
N ASP A 420 14.65 -30.84 29.37
CA ASP A 420 15.53 -29.99 30.18
C ASP A 420 16.87 -29.68 29.47
N GLU A 421 17.49 -30.68 28.84
CA GLU A 421 18.76 -30.48 28.10
C GLU A 421 18.64 -29.44 27.00
N TYR A 422 17.56 -29.50 26.22
CA TYR A 422 17.31 -28.54 25.16
C TYR A 422 17.02 -27.14 25.74
N ARG A 423 16.20 -27.07 26.79
CA ARG A 423 15.89 -25.82 27.48
C ARG A 423 17.14 -25.11 28.00
N VAL A 424 18.02 -25.84 28.68
CA VAL A 424 19.31 -25.32 29.19
C VAL A 424 20.18 -24.80 28.04
N SER A 425 20.27 -25.56 26.94
CA SER A 425 21.04 -25.14 25.76
C SER A 425 20.54 -23.82 25.15
N VAL A 426 19.22 -23.67 25.04
CA VAL A 426 18.63 -22.42 24.50
C VAL A 426 18.83 -21.26 25.48
N LEU A 427 18.63 -21.47 26.78
CA LEU A 427 18.82 -20.40 27.77
C LEU A 427 20.28 -19.91 27.82
N ALA A 428 21.26 -20.80 27.63
CA ALA A 428 22.66 -20.39 27.51
C ALA A 428 22.89 -19.48 26.28
N GLN A 429 22.19 -19.73 25.16
CA GLN A 429 22.23 -18.86 24.00
C GLN A 429 21.52 -17.52 24.26
N VAL A 430 20.41 -17.51 25.00
CA VAL A 430 19.70 -16.28 25.40
C VAL A 430 20.60 -15.40 26.28
N GLU A 431 21.38 -15.99 27.21
CA GLU A 431 22.33 -15.25 28.03
C GLU A 431 23.44 -14.64 27.18
N ALA A 432 23.95 -15.38 26.20
CA ALA A 432 25.01 -14.93 25.30
C ALA A 432 24.51 -13.97 24.18
N TYR A 433 23.19 -13.87 23.99
CA TYR A 433 22.60 -13.04 22.94
C TYR A 433 22.73 -11.55 23.30
N GLU A 434 23.45 -10.81 22.46
CA GLU A 434 23.43 -9.35 22.46
C GLU A 434 22.56 -8.88 21.29
N PRO A 435 21.44 -8.17 21.55
CA PRO A 435 20.67 -7.59 20.45
C PRO A 435 21.61 -6.69 19.64
N ALA A 436 21.63 -6.90 18.32
CA ALA A 436 22.30 -5.98 17.42
C ALA A 436 21.81 -4.57 17.78
N ALA A 437 22.73 -3.64 18.04
CA ALA A 437 22.37 -2.23 18.26
C ALA A 437 21.43 -1.87 17.13
N ALA A 438 20.21 -1.38 17.47
CA ALA A 438 19.27 -0.90 16.47
C ALA A 438 20.12 -0.02 15.55
N GLU A 439 20.23 -0.41 14.27
CA GLU A 439 20.81 0.50 13.29
C GLU A 439 19.98 1.77 13.46
N GLU A 440 20.56 2.73 14.18
CA GLU A 440 20.06 4.10 14.13
C GLU A 440 19.93 4.33 12.65
N THR A 441 18.70 4.59 12.19
CA THR A 441 18.46 5.05 10.84
C THR A 441 19.32 6.27 10.70
N GLY A 442 20.59 6.03 10.30
CA GLY A 442 21.66 7.00 10.32
C GLY A 442 21.12 8.23 9.61
N GLU A 443 21.17 9.38 10.26
CA GLU A 443 21.09 10.66 9.59
C GLU A 443 22.02 10.55 8.39
N LYS A 444 21.42 10.46 7.20
CA LYS A 444 22.20 10.43 5.95
C LYS A 444 23.07 11.66 5.99
N SER A 445 24.39 11.44 5.87
CA SER A 445 25.36 12.54 5.82
C SER A 445 24.87 13.60 4.82
N PRO A 446 25.10 14.89 5.09
CA PRO A 446 24.65 15.98 4.22
C PRO A 446 25.05 15.83 2.75
N GLU A 447 26.14 15.13 2.45
CA GLU A 447 26.62 14.82 1.10
C GLU A 447 25.77 13.78 0.35
N ALA A 448 24.98 12.95 1.05
CA ALA A 448 24.06 11.99 0.43
C ALA A 448 22.74 12.63 -0.02
N LEU A 449 22.48 13.90 0.29
CA LEU A 449 21.28 14.64 -0.08
C LEU A 449 21.35 15.26 -1.48
N GLU A 450 22.50 15.22 -2.17
CA GLU A 450 22.63 15.82 -3.52
C GLU A 450 21.91 15.04 -4.64
N ARG A 451 21.52 13.78 -4.43
CA ARG A 451 20.80 12.99 -5.43
C ARG A 451 19.58 12.32 -4.82
N LEU A 452 18.40 12.75 -5.21
CA LEU A 452 17.16 12.07 -4.83
C LEU A 452 17.19 10.61 -5.31
N PRO A 453 16.87 9.63 -4.44
CA PRO A 453 16.91 8.23 -4.81
C PRO A 453 15.86 7.92 -5.86
N VAL A 454 16.23 7.09 -6.83
CA VAL A 454 15.30 6.49 -7.79
C VAL A 454 14.52 5.41 -7.07
N ARG A 455 13.21 5.57 -7.00
CA ARG A 455 12.35 4.56 -6.37
C ARG A 455 11.98 3.47 -7.38
N VAL A 456 12.26 2.20 -7.03
CA VAL A 456 11.89 1.04 -7.85
C VAL A 456 10.93 0.14 -7.06
N THR A 457 9.73 -0.08 -7.59
CA THR A 457 8.66 -0.78 -6.86
C THR A 457 7.71 -1.58 -7.77
N SER A 458 6.82 -2.40 -7.18
CA SER A 458 5.70 -3.04 -7.86
C SER A 458 4.52 -2.07 -8.06
N TYR A 459 3.46 -2.51 -8.74
CA TYR A 459 2.23 -1.73 -8.89
C TYR A 459 1.56 -1.46 -7.54
N GLU A 460 1.52 -2.46 -6.68
CA GLU A 460 0.98 -2.35 -5.32
C GLU A 460 1.81 -1.38 -4.47
N GLY A 461 3.14 -1.51 -4.53
CA GLY A 461 4.05 -0.62 -3.80
C GLY A 461 4.13 0.80 -4.38
N ALA A 462 3.61 1.04 -5.59
CA ALA A 462 3.50 2.37 -6.18
C ALA A 462 2.29 3.16 -5.66
N LYS A 463 1.36 2.49 -5.00
CA LYS A 463 0.17 3.15 -4.46
C LYS A 463 0.55 4.17 -3.39
N GLY A 464 -0.08 5.33 -3.41
CA GLY A 464 0.26 6.48 -2.56
C GLY A 464 1.46 7.30 -3.07
N LEU A 465 2.36 6.70 -3.84
CA LEU A 465 3.53 7.40 -4.40
C LEU A 465 3.17 8.28 -5.59
N SER A 466 4.06 9.20 -5.91
CA SER A 466 4.06 9.93 -7.18
C SER A 466 5.47 10.43 -7.50
N ALA A 467 5.75 10.68 -8.78
CA ALA A 467 7.05 11.20 -9.21
C ALA A 467 6.89 12.17 -10.40
N GLN A 468 7.90 13.02 -10.61
CA GLN A 468 7.95 13.86 -11.80
C GLN A 468 7.91 12.99 -13.05
N HIS A 469 8.83 12.02 -13.15
CA HIS A 469 8.93 11.07 -14.25
C HIS A 469 8.59 9.66 -13.76
N VAL A 470 7.66 8.99 -14.43
CA VAL A 470 7.25 7.62 -14.12
C VAL A 470 7.59 6.71 -15.29
N PHE A 471 8.28 5.62 -14.99
CA PHE A 471 8.63 4.57 -15.93
C PHE A 471 7.86 3.30 -15.56
N ILE A 472 6.98 2.83 -16.44
CA ILE A 472 6.26 1.58 -16.25
C ILE A 472 6.93 0.55 -17.16
N ALA A 473 7.74 -0.33 -16.56
CA ALA A 473 8.64 -1.21 -17.27
C ALA A 473 8.20 -2.68 -17.22
N GLY A 474 8.51 -3.41 -18.28
CA GLY A 474 8.13 -4.81 -18.41
C GLY A 474 6.66 -5.00 -18.78
N LEU A 475 6.08 -4.06 -19.52
CA LEU A 475 4.70 -4.13 -20.00
C LEU A 475 4.57 -5.14 -21.14
N HIS A 476 4.30 -6.40 -20.76
CA HIS A 476 4.16 -7.52 -21.68
C HIS A 476 2.90 -8.32 -21.39
N ASP A 477 2.29 -8.88 -22.42
CA ASP A 477 1.30 -9.94 -22.27
C ASP A 477 1.96 -11.15 -21.58
N GLY A 478 1.25 -11.76 -20.64
CA GLY A 478 1.76 -12.77 -19.72
C GLY A 478 2.28 -12.21 -18.38
N GLU A 479 2.43 -10.87 -18.26
CA GLU A 479 2.82 -10.17 -17.02
C GLU A 479 1.74 -9.17 -16.57
N LEU A 480 1.42 -8.20 -17.42
CA LEU A 480 0.30 -7.27 -17.28
C LEU A 480 -0.23 -6.90 -18.67
N PRO A 481 -1.34 -7.47 -19.09
CA PRO A 481 -2.14 -8.47 -18.40
C PRO A 481 -1.48 -9.86 -18.37
N HIS A 482 -1.90 -10.70 -17.40
CA HIS A 482 -1.45 -12.08 -17.33
C HIS A 482 -2.01 -12.91 -18.49
N ASP A 483 -3.31 -12.74 -18.76
CA ASP A 483 -3.98 -13.33 -19.92
C ASP A 483 -4.64 -12.24 -20.76
N PRO A 484 -4.12 -11.94 -21.97
CA PRO A 484 -4.70 -10.92 -22.85
C PRO A 484 -6.09 -11.29 -23.37
N ALA A 485 -6.49 -12.57 -23.32
CA ALA A 485 -7.85 -13.00 -23.71
C ALA A 485 -8.86 -12.80 -22.57
N ASP A 486 -8.40 -12.75 -21.30
CA ASP A 486 -9.26 -12.58 -20.12
C ASP A 486 -8.66 -11.61 -19.09
N ILE A 487 -8.51 -10.34 -19.51
CA ILE A 487 -7.95 -9.27 -18.68
C ILE A 487 -8.84 -9.04 -17.47
N LYS A 488 -8.27 -9.13 -16.27
CA LYS A 488 -9.02 -8.95 -15.01
C LYS A 488 -9.12 -7.48 -14.61
N ASP A 489 -10.20 -7.11 -13.94
CA ASP A 489 -10.42 -5.73 -13.45
C ASP A 489 -9.25 -5.22 -12.60
N LEU A 490 -8.66 -6.09 -11.77
CA LEU A 490 -7.47 -5.77 -10.97
C LEU A 490 -6.28 -5.35 -11.83
N GLU A 491 -6.09 -5.96 -13.00
CA GLU A 491 -4.98 -5.64 -13.90
C GLU A 491 -5.19 -4.27 -14.56
N ILE A 492 -6.44 -3.96 -14.89
CA ILE A 492 -6.84 -2.64 -15.38
C ILE A 492 -6.58 -1.58 -14.30
N CYS A 493 -6.99 -1.84 -13.06
CA CYS A 493 -6.69 -0.95 -11.93
C CYS A 493 -5.19 -0.76 -11.69
N LYS A 494 -4.37 -1.83 -11.78
CA LYS A 494 -2.91 -1.74 -11.72
C LYS A 494 -2.35 -0.80 -12.78
N PHE A 495 -2.82 -0.92 -14.01
CA PHE A 495 -2.38 -0.05 -15.11
C PHE A 495 -2.79 1.41 -14.88
N ILE A 496 -4.04 1.66 -14.48
CA ILE A 496 -4.53 3.00 -14.12
C ILE A 496 -3.70 3.60 -12.97
N VAL A 497 -3.43 2.82 -11.92
CA VAL A 497 -2.59 3.27 -10.80
C VAL A 497 -1.19 3.62 -11.31
N GLY A 498 -0.57 2.79 -12.13
CA GLY A 498 0.75 3.07 -12.71
C GLY A 498 0.78 4.41 -13.47
N LEU A 499 -0.14 4.61 -14.39
CA LEU A 499 -0.27 5.85 -15.17
C LEU A 499 -0.43 7.08 -14.26
N THR A 500 -1.28 6.99 -13.25
CA THR A 500 -1.67 8.12 -12.39
C THR A 500 -0.65 8.48 -11.31
N ARG A 501 0.49 7.78 -11.24
CA ARG A 501 1.63 8.22 -10.40
C ARG A 501 2.38 9.39 -11.02
N THR A 502 2.15 9.67 -12.29
CA THR A 502 2.87 10.65 -13.11
C THR A 502 2.49 12.09 -12.76
N ARG A 503 3.50 12.92 -12.47
CA ARG A 503 3.34 14.36 -12.31
C ARG A 503 3.66 15.15 -13.57
N LYS A 504 4.62 14.69 -14.39
CA LYS A 504 5.06 15.35 -15.63
C LYS A 504 5.16 14.39 -16.82
N LYS A 505 6.05 13.43 -16.81
CA LYS A 505 6.31 12.53 -17.94
C LYS A 505 6.02 11.07 -17.58
N CYS A 506 5.23 10.41 -18.42
CA CYS A 506 4.99 8.97 -18.35
C CYS A 506 5.74 8.26 -19.50
N THR A 507 6.39 7.15 -19.17
CA THR A 507 7.10 6.30 -20.12
C THR A 507 6.67 4.86 -19.93
N LEU A 508 6.07 4.26 -20.96
CA LEU A 508 5.70 2.84 -21.01
C LEU A 508 6.82 2.08 -21.71
N ILE A 509 7.31 1.00 -21.11
CA ILE A 509 8.49 0.29 -21.63
C ILE A 509 8.18 -1.20 -21.75
N HIS A 510 8.36 -1.70 -22.94
CA HIS A 510 8.33 -3.12 -23.25
C HIS A 510 9.58 -3.54 -24.04
N ALA A 511 9.84 -4.84 -24.12
CA ALA A 511 10.97 -5.39 -24.83
C ALA A 511 10.51 -6.43 -25.84
N ARG A 512 11.14 -6.47 -27.03
CA ARG A 512 10.92 -7.56 -28.00
C ARG A 512 11.37 -8.91 -27.46
N ARG A 513 12.39 -8.90 -26.59
CA ARG A 513 12.96 -10.12 -26.01
C ARG A 513 13.50 -9.84 -24.62
N PHE A 514 13.28 -10.78 -23.71
CA PHE A 514 13.88 -10.75 -22.37
C PHE A 514 14.39 -12.16 -22.02
N GLY A 515 15.65 -12.28 -21.62
CA GLY A 515 16.32 -13.57 -21.48
C GLY A 515 16.34 -14.31 -22.83
N SER A 516 15.93 -15.56 -22.84
CA SER A 516 15.82 -16.40 -24.06
C SER A 516 14.50 -16.24 -24.81
N GLY A 517 13.48 -15.61 -24.18
CA GLY A 517 12.10 -15.59 -24.68
C GLY A 517 11.74 -14.34 -25.48
N TRP A 518 10.97 -14.51 -26.55
CA TRP A 518 10.26 -13.43 -27.22
C TRP A 518 9.12 -12.95 -26.34
N LYS A 519 8.85 -11.63 -26.35
CA LYS A 519 7.78 -10.99 -25.60
C LYS A 519 6.87 -10.21 -26.55
N SER A 520 5.56 -10.26 -26.26
CA SER A 520 4.57 -9.38 -26.89
C SER A 520 4.36 -8.15 -26.01
N PRO A 521 4.23 -6.95 -26.61
CA PRO A 521 3.86 -5.78 -25.82
C PRO A 521 2.50 -6.00 -25.14
N SER A 522 2.31 -5.39 -24.00
CA SER A 522 1.04 -5.45 -23.27
C SER A 522 -0.13 -4.96 -24.12
N SER A 523 -1.17 -5.75 -24.23
CA SER A 523 -2.41 -5.37 -24.91
C SER A 523 -3.06 -4.12 -24.30
N LEU A 524 -2.85 -3.85 -23.01
CA LEU A 524 -3.32 -2.63 -22.36
C LEU A 524 -2.74 -1.34 -22.97
N ILE A 525 -1.55 -1.38 -23.56
CA ILE A 525 -0.97 -0.23 -24.26
C ILE A 525 -1.85 0.16 -25.46
N SER A 526 -2.41 -0.83 -26.16
CA SER A 526 -3.29 -0.60 -27.32
C SER A 526 -4.63 0.04 -26.96
N TRP A 527 -5.01 0.04 -25.67
CA TRP A 527 -6.22 0.70 -25.19
C TRP A 527 -6.07 2.22 -25.10
N ILE A 528 -4.82 2.71 -25.12
CA ILE A 528 -4.52 4.15 -25.17
C ILE A 528 -4.57 4.59 -26.63
N GLY A 529 -5.30 5.68 -26.91
CA GLY A 529 -5.39 6.24 -28.25
C GLY A 529 -4.01 6.55 -28.85
N GLY A 530 -3.73 6.07 -30.06
CA GLY A 530 -2.41 6.16 -30.69
C GLY A 530 -1.87 7.60 -30.82
N ALA A 531 -2.73 8.61 -30.93
CA ALA A 531 -2.32 10.01 -30.96
C ALA A 531 -1.66 10.49 -29.64
N ARG A 532 -1.91 9.80 -28.53
CA ARG A 532 -1.34 10.10 -27.21
C ARG A 532 0.01 9.44 -26.98
N LEU A 533 0.38 8.49 -27.83
CA LEU A 533 1.62 7.73 -27.72
C LEU A 533 2.70 8.28 -28.66
N GLU A 534 3.94 8.30 -28.18
CA GLU A 534 5.13 8.58 -28.96
C GLU A 534 5.97 7.30 -29.05
N PRO A 535 6.01 6.61 -30.20
CA PRO A 535 6.76 5.37 -30.32
C PRO A 535 8.27 5.67 -30.37
N ILE A 536 9.04 4.96 -29.54
CA ILE A 536 10.50 5.07 -29.45
C ILE A 536 11.10 3.67 -29.57
N ALA A 537 11.90 3.42 -30.62
CA ALA A 537 12.63 2.17 -30.80
C ALA A 537 14.05 2.30 -30.25
N VAL A 538 14.36 1.52 -29.21
CA VAL A 538 15.67 1.51 -28.56
C VAL A 538 16.45 0.28 -28.96
N ASP A 539 17.24 0.43 -30.03
CA ASP A 539 18.12 -0.59 -30.57
C ASP A 539 19.59 -0.11 -30.61
N LYS A 540 20.43 -0.83 -31.30
CA LYS A 540 21.84 -0.42 -31.49
C LYS A 540 21.98 0.91 -32.23
N GLY A 541 21.05 1.23 -33.15
CA GLY A 541 21.03 2.47 -33.90
C GLY A 541 20.72 3.67 -33.02
N TYR A 542 19.76 3.51 -32.11
CA TYR A 542 19.42 4.50 -31.10
C TYR A 542 20.64 4.98 -30.31
N TRP A 543 21.48 4.05 -29.83
CA TRP A 543 22.69 4.38 -29.04
C TRP A 543 23.80 5.03 -29.87
N LYS A 544 23.87 4.75 -31.19
CA LYS A 544 24.84 5.39 -32.08
C LYS A 544 24.46 6.83 -32.45
N ALA A 545 23.19 7.14 -32.44
CA ALA A 545 22.66 8.47 -32.76
C ALA A 545 22.74 9.46 -31.57
N GLN A 546 22.93 8.95 -30.36
CA GLN A 546 23.12 9.79 -29.17
C GLN A 546 24.57 10.30 -29.15
N PRO A 547 24.82 11.61 -28.91
CA PRO A 547 26.20 12.09 -28.73
C PRO A 547 26.82 11.33 -27.56
N GLU A 548 28.11 10.95 -27.70
CA GLU A 548 28.89 10.38 -26.59
C GLU A 548 28.98 11.46 -25.50
N GLU A 549 28.11 11.40 -24.50
CA GLU A 549 28.24 12.19 -23.30
C GLU A 549 29.43 11.63 -22.51
N GLY A 550 30.52 12.43 -22.46
CA GLY A 550 31.68 12.40 -21.62
C GLY A 550 32.13 11.05 -21.01
N LYS A 551 33.24 10.52 -21.57
CA LYS A 551 34.12 9.61 -20.84
C LYS A 551 34.70 10.29 -19.60
#